data_d42ffd30602c17184429215eefaf714a
#
_entry.id   d42ffd30602c17184429215eefaf714a
#
_cell.length_a   1.000
_cell.length_b   1.000
_cell.length_c   1.000
_cell.angle_alpha   90.00
_cell.angle_beta   90.00
_cell.angle_gamma   90.00
#
_symmetry.space_group_name_H-M   'P 1'
#
loop_
_entity.id
_entity.type
_entity.pdbx_description
1 polymer ?
#
loop_
_entity_poly.entity_id
_entity_poly.type
_entity_poly.pdbx_seq_one_letter_code
_entity_poly.pdbx_strand_id
1 'polypeptide(L)'
;VRALVRRDEQTQIVKSLGAEEAIVGDMRDATTLKRATQGVHAIYHICPNVSPEEIQIGKTAIAAAREAGAERFVFHSVMHPQTEAMTHHWNKLRVEEALFESGLAYTILQPSSYMQNVLGGWKAIVERGVYTVPYTVEARMSMVDLDDVAQAAAVVLTEPGHLSATYELAGPEVLTQTQVAEILSKQLKRPVRAEQITIEAWTLQARASGMGEYQIETLLKMFHYYDRNGFWGNPHTLTSLLGCEPTKFERFIKRTMGQVTNG
;
A
#
# COMPACT_ATOMS: atom_id res chain seq x y z
N VAL A 1 7.30 11.05 16.72
CA VAL A 1 6.35 10.95 15.59
C VAL A 1 4.96 11.37 16.03
N ARG A 2 4.29 12.21 15.21
CA ARG A 2 2.87 12.56 15.36
C ARG A 2 2.04 11.75 14.35
N ALA A 3 0.98 11.09 14.81
CA ALA A 3 0.08 10.32 13.96
C ALA A 3 -1.29 11.02 13.86
N LEU A 4 -1.83 11.13 12.63
CA LEU A 4 -3.22 11.49 12.41
C LEU A 4 -4.05 10.21 12.33
N VAL A 5 -5.05 10.08 13.19
CA VAL A 5 -5.95 8.93 13.26
C VAL A 5 -7.40 9.36 13.09
N ARG A 6 -8.24 8.49 12.54
CA ARG A 6 -9.64 8.84 12.27
C ARG A 6 -10.56 8.69 13.48
N ARG A 7 -10.22 7.79 14.41
CA ARG A 7 -11.05 7.45 15.57
C ARG A 7 -10.22 7.46 16.84
N ASP A 8 -10.84 7.82 17.96
CA ASP A 8 -10.16 7.95 19.24
C ASP A 8 -9.52 6.62 19.72
N GLU A 9 -10.17 5.49 19.46
CA GLU A 9 -9.65 4.16 19.84
C GLU A 9 -8.29 3.86 19.19
N GLN A 10 -7.99 4.47 18.05
CA GLN A 10 -6.71 4.30 17.34
C GLN A 10 -5.56 5.02 18.04
N THR A 11 -5.87 6.02 18.92
CA THR A 11 -4.86 6.83 19.60
C THR A 11 -3.92 5.97 20.47
N GLN A 12 -4.47 5.05 21.25
CA GLN A 12 -3.65 4.15 22.08
C GLN A 12 -2.84 3.17 21.24
N ILE A 13 -3.41 2.71 20.13
CA ILE A 13 -2.71 1.80 19.20
C ILE A 13 -1.47 2.46 18.62
N VAL A 14 -1.59 3.67 18.05
CA VAL A 14 -0.42 4.34 17.45
C VAL A 14 0.61 4.75 18.48
N LYS A 15 0.19 5.10 19.70
CA LYS A 15 1.11 5.40 20.82
C LYS A 15 1.87 4.15 21.27
N SER A 16 1.23 2.99 21.36
CA SER A 16 1.91 1.73 21.68
C SER A 16 2.92 1.30 20.60
N LEU A 17 2.75 1.80 19.38
CA LEU A 17 3.67 1.62 18.25
C LEU A 17 4.77 2.71 18.17
N GLY A 18 4.86 3.62 19.14
CA GLY A 18 5.94 4.61 19.24
C GLY A 18 5.57 6.03 18.77
N ALA A 19 4.30 6.32 18.47
CA ALA A 19 3.89 7.70 18.23
C ALA A 19 3.86 8.48 19.57
N GLU A 20 4.53 9.62 19.61
CA GLU A 20 4.53 10.52 20.79
C GLU A 20 3.19 11.26 20.90
N GLU A 21 2.64 11.64 19.76
CA GLU A 21 1.40 12.40 19.67
C GLU A 21 0.44 11.74 18.68
N ALA A 22 -0.85 11.74 19.01
CA ALA A 22 -1.93 11.34 18.13
C ALA A 22 -2.97 12.46 18.03
N ILE A 23 -3.33 12.82 16.80
CA ILE A 23 -4.40 13.79 16.52
C ILE A 23 -5.57 13.00 15.93
N VAL A 24 -6.75 13.15 16.55
CA VAL A 24 -7.99 12.59 15.97
C VAL A 24 -8.59 13.61 15.02
N GLY A 25 -8.90 13.14 13.80
CA GLY A 25 -9.55 13.95 12.77
C GLY A 25 -9.63 13.26 11.42
N ASP A 26 -10.25 13.94 10.46
CA ASP A 26 -10.46 13.45 9.11
C ASP A 26 -9.51 14.17 8.13
N MET A 27 -8.83 13.41 7.27
CA MET A 27 -7.96 13.97 6.22
C MET A 27 -8.71 14.81 5.18
N ARG A 28 -10.04 14.69 5.11
CA ARG A 28 -10.90 15.51 4.26
C ARG A 28 -11.09 16.93 4.81
N ASP A 29 -10.85 17.13 6.11
CA ASP A 29 -10.97 18.42 6.77
C ASP A 29 -9.63 19.16 6.77
N ALA A 30 -9.58 20.27 6.05
CA ALA A 30 -8.40 21.14 5.97
C ALA A 30 -7.92 21.64 7.34
N THR A 31 -8.85 21.91 8.26
CA THR A 31 -8.53 22.38 9.63
C THR A 31 -7.79 21.27 10.41
N THR A 32 -8.23 20.03 10.25
CA THR A 32 -7.55 18.86 10.81
C THR A 32 -6.14 18.72 10.27
N LEU A 33 -5.97 18.80 8.94
CA LEU A 33 -4.65 18.69 8.32
C LEU A 33 -3.73 19.84 8.73
N LYS A 34 -4.23 21.06 8.77
CA LYS A 34 -3.47 22.22 9.26
C LYS A 34 -2.97 22.02 10.71
N ARG A 35 -3.82 21.52 11.60
CA ARG A 35 -3.44 21.20 12.99
C ARG A 35 -2.43 20.06 13.05
N ALA A 36 -2.60 19.01 12.21
CA ALA A 36 -1.71 17.85 12.19
C ALA A 36 -0.31 18.18 11.66
N THR A 37 -0.19 19.11 10.73
CA THR A 37 1.08 19.50 10.09
C THR A 37 1.83 20.61 10.82
N GLN A 38 1.20 21.31 11.77
CA GLN A 38 1.82 22.43 12.47
C GLN A 38 3.05 21.99 13.28
N GLY A 39 4.21 22.62 13.00
CA GLY A 39 5.46 22.37 13.75
C GLY A 39 6.11 21.02 13.46
N VAL A 40 5.74 20.33 12.36
CA VAL A 40 6.43 19.12 11.92
C VAL A 40 7.45 19.45 10.81
N HIS A 41 8.60 18.79 10.84
CA HIS A 41 9.63 18.95 9.82
C HIS A 41 9.35 18.13 8.55
N ALA A 42 8.82 16.93 8.72
CA ALA A 42 8.55 16.01 7.62
C ALA A 42 7.16 15.40 7.73
N ILE A 43 6.54 15.13 6.59
CA ILE A 43 5.21 14.54 6.48
C ILE A 43 5.31 13.28 5.63
N TYR A 44 4.72 12.18 6.12
CA TYR A 44 4.44 11.00 5.31
C TYR A 44 2.94 10.91 5.07
N HIS A 45 2.52 11.18 3.85
CA HIS A 45 1.12 11.19 3.47
C HIS A 45 0.70 9.88 2.82
N ILE A 46 -0.22 9.17 3.48
CA ILE A 46 -0.86 7.95 2.99
C ILE A 46 -2.37 8.21 2.94
N CYS A 47 -2.95 8.29 1.75
CA CYS A 47 -4.40 8.45 1.58
C CYS A 47 -5.13 7.14 1.92
N PRO A 48 -6.38 7.19 2.41
CA PRO A 48 -7.21 6.01 2.55
C PRO A 48 -7.32 5.23 1.23
N ASN A 49 -7.25 3.89 1.32
CA ASN A 49 -7.21 3.03 0.15
C ASN A 49 -8.45 3.18 -0.73
N VAL A 50 -8.24 3.34 -2.05
CA VAL A 50 -9.30 3.45 -3.06
C VAL A 50 -10.34 4.52 -2.67
N SER A 51 -9.85 5.71 -2.29
CA SER A 51 -10.73 6.83 -1.95
C SER A 51 -11.21 7.56 -3.21
N PRO A 52 -12.52 7.86 -3.35
CA PRO A 52 -13.01 8.74 -4.40
C PRO A 52 -12.48 10.17 -4.27
N GLU A 53 -12.04 10.55 -3.07
CA GLU A 53 -11.55 11.88 -2.73
C GLU A 53 -10.00 11.97 -2.73
N GLU A 54 -9.29 10.95 -3.24
CA GLU A 54 -7.82 10.87 -3.27
C GLU A 54 -7.16 12.17 -3.70
N ILE A 55 -7.61 12.72 -4.83
CA ILE A 55 -7.04 13.95 -5.41
C ILE A 55 -7.24 15.14 -4.47
N GLN A 56 -8.45 15.29 -3.93
CA GLN A 56 -8.77 16.42 -3.05
C GLN A 56 -8.02 16.33 -1.73
N ILE A 57 -7.97 15.15 -1.13
CA ILE A 57 -7.21 14.89 0.11
C ILE A 57 -5.73 15.18 -0.10
N GLY A 58 -5.14 14.69 -1.19
CA GLY A 58 -3.74 14.92 -1.52
C GLY A 58 -3.41 16.40 -1.69
N LYS A 59 -4.22 17.14 -2.47
CA LYS A 59 -4.06 18.59 -2.66
C LYS A 59 -4.20 19.37 -1.34
N THR A 60 -5.13 18.98 -0.49
CA THR A 60 -5.31 19.62 0.83
C THR A 60 -4.13 19.34 1.75
N ALA A 61 -3.58 18.12 1.74
CA ALA A 61 -2.39 17.78 2.51
C ALA A 61 -1.15 18.55 2.03
N ILE A 62 -0.96 18.70 0.72
CA ILE A 62 0.10 19.50 0.10
C ILE A 62 -0.04 20.98 0.53
N ALA A 63 -1.23 21.55 0.47
CA ALA A 63 -1.48 22.93 0.89
C ALA A 63 -1.17 23.14 2.39
N ALA A 64 -1.61 22.22 3.25
CA ALA A 64 -1.33 22.26 4.68
C ALA A 64 0.16 22.15 5.00
N ALA A 65 0.89 21.28 4.27
CA ALA A 65 2.33 21.14 4.39
C ALA A 65 3.09 22.42 4.02
N ARG A 66 2.69 23.07 2.93
CA ARG A 66 3.25 24.37 2.52
C ARG A 66 3.00 25.46 3.56
N GLU A 67 1.78 25.56 4.05
CA GLU A 67 1.41 26.56 5.06
C GLU A 67 2.19 26.35 6.37
N ALA A 68 2.43 25.08 6.73
CA ALA A 68 3.22 24.72 7.91
C ALA A 68 4.73 24.91 7.74
N GLY A 69 5.21 25.15 6.53
CA GLY A 69 6.64 25.25 6.23
C GLY A 69 7.37 23.92 6.37
N ALA A 70 6.72 22.80 6.05
CA ALA A 70 7.33 21.47 6.15
C ALA A 70 8.55 21.40 5.21
N GLU A 71 9.66 20.88 5.73
CA GLU A 71 10.93 20.74 5.01
C GLU A 71 10.94 19.54 4.05
N ARG A 72 10.04 18.57 4.27
CA ARG A 72 9.98 17.33 3.48
C ARG A 72 8.56 16.78 3.44
N PHE A 73 8.11 16.41 2.23
CA PHE A 73 6.82 15.77 2.00
C PHE A 73 7.03 14.43 1.28
N VAL A 74 6.75 13.33 1.95
CA VAL A 74 6.82 12.00 1.35
C VAL A 74 5.41 11.54 1.00
N PHE A 75 5.17 11.24 -0.26
CA PHE A 75 3.88 10.76 -0.76
C PHE A 75 3.90 9.26 -1.00
N HIS A 76 2.97 8.54 -0.36
CA HIS A 76 2.72 7.13 -0.62
C HIS A 76 1.78 6.99 -1.81
N SER A 77 2.37 6.88 -2.98
CA SER A 77 1.69 6.70 -4.26
C SER A 77 1.46 5.20 -4.56
N VAL A 78 1.60 4.78 -5.80
CA VAL A 78 1.49 3.40 -6.26
C VAL A 78 2.38 3.21 -7.49
N MET A 79 2.91 2.01 -7.69
CA MET A 79 3.67 1.68 -8.90
C MET A 79 2.79 1.84 -10.16
N HIS A 80 3.36 2.33 -11.25
CA HIS A 80 2.68 2.62 -12.52
C HIS A 80 1.45 3.54 -12.36
N PRO A 81 1.56 4.71 -11.72
CA PRO A 81 0.44 5.61 -11.50
C PRO A 81 -0.13 6.17 -12.80
N GLN A 82 0.68 6.21 -13.88
CA GLN A 82 0.29 6.66 -15.22
C GLN A 82 -0.67 5.70 -15.95
N THR A 83 -1.07 4.60 -15.35
CA THR A 83 -2.01 3.64 -15.95
C THR A 83 -3.45 4.09 -15.76
N GLU A 84 -3.99 4.83 -16.74
CA GLU A 84 -5.35 5.39 -16.71
C GLU A 84 -6.45 4.33 -16.55
N ALA A 85 -6.23 3.12 -17.09
CA ALA A 85 -7.15 2.00 -16.95
C ALA A 85 -7.41 1.60 -15.48
N MET A 86 -6.51 1.92 -14.56
CA MET A 86 -6.65 1.70 -13.12
C MET A 86 -6.97 3.04 -12.42
N THR A 87 -8.24 3.33 -12.21
CA THR A 87 -8.74 4.63 -11.72
C THR A 87 -7.99 5.15 -10.48
N HIS A 88 -7.73 4.30 -9.48
CA HIS A 88 -7.03 4.74 -8.26
C HIS A 88 -5.54 5.02 -8.49
N HIS A 89 -4.89 4.36 -9.47
CA HIS A 89 -3.54 4.69 -9.91
C HIS A 89 -3.50 6.09 -10.54
N TRP A 90 -4.44 6.33 -11.47
CA TRP A 90 -4.58 7.61 -12.14
C TRP A 90 -4.88 8.77 -11.17
N ASN A 91 -5.70 8.54 -10.15
CA ASN A 91 -5.94 9.53 -9.10
C ASN A 91 -4.67 9.87 -8.33
N LYS A 92 -3.82 8.89 -8.03
CA LYS A 92 -2.52 9.14 -7.39
C LYS A 92 -1.56 9.93 -8.27
N LEU A 93 -1.55 9.67 -9.59
CA LEU A 93 -0.79 10.49 -10.53
C LEU A 93 -1.21 11.97 -10.48
N ARG A 94 -2.51 12.27 -10.34
CA ARG A 94 -2.99 13.67 -10.19
C ARG A 94 -2.48 14.32 -8.89
N VAL A 95 -2.25 13.54 -7.84
CA VAL A 95 -1.61 14.04 -6.61
C VAL A 95 -0.11 14.25 -6.81
N GLU A 96 0.58 13.35 -7.53
CA GLU A 96 2.00 13.52 -7.89
C GLU A 96 2.21 14.81 -8.69
N GLU A 97 1.38 15.08 -9.70
CA GLU A 97 1.42 16.33 -10.46
C GLU A 97 1.26 17.57 -9.57
N ALA A 98 0.26 17.56 -8.68
CA ALA A 98 0.06 18.67 -7.75
C ALA A 98 1.25 18.84 -6.80
N LEU A 99 1.95 17.75 -6.46
CA LEU A 99 3.14 17.77 -5.63
C LEU A 99 4.34 18.37 -6.40
N PHE A 100 4.54 18.01 -7.68
CA PHE A 100 5.58 18.61 -8.53
C PHE A 100 5.43 20.14 -8.66
N GLU A 101 4.19 20.61 -8.75
CA GLU A 101 3.86 22.03 -8.88
C GLU A 101 3.86 22.79 -7.54
N SER A 102 3.97 22.07 -6.41
CA SER A 102 3.78 22.65 -5.08
C SER A 102 4.91 23.52 -4.59
N GLY A 103 6.14 23.33 -5.09
CA GLY A 103 7.36 23.92 -4.57
C GLY A 103 7.86 23.30 -3.27
N LEU A 104 7.21 22.24 -2.75
CA LEU A 104 7.72 21.47 -1.62
C LEU A 104 8.92 20.62 -2.01
N ALA A 105 9.84 20.42 -1.08
CA ALA A 105 10.82 19.35 -1.18
C ALA A 105 10.09 18.00 -0.96
N TYR A 106 9.98 17.20 -2.00
CA TYR A 106 9.18 15.99 -1.99
C TYR A 106 10.00 14.72 -2.23
N THR A 107 9.42 13.59 -1.84
CA THR A 107 9.80 12.25 -2.29
C THR A 107 8.53 11.44 -2.55
N ILE A 108 8.49 10.68 -3.64
CA ILE A 108 7.35 9.84 -4.01
C ILE A 108 7.77 8.38 -3.92
N LEU A 109 7.01 7.60 -3.14
CA LEU A 109 7.17 6.15 -3.04
C LEU A 109 6.03 5.49 -3.82
N GLN A 110 6.38 4.64 -4.78
CA GLN A 110 5.44 3.95 -5.66
C GLN A 110 5.49 2.43 -5.41
N PRO A 111 4.90 1.93 -4.31
CA PRO A 111 4.91 0.51 -4.02
C PRO A 111 4.04 -0.29 -5.00
N SER A 112 4.45 -1.53 -5.24
CA SER A 112 3.67 -2.53 -5.95
C SER A 112 2.57 -3.13 -5.05
N SER A 113 1.91 -4.19 -5.50
CA SER A 113 0.93 -4.94 -4.70
C SER A 113 1.55 -5.51 -3.43
N TYR A 114 0.83 -5.47 -2.30
CA TYR A 114 1.36 -5.89 -1.02
C TYR A 114 1.23 -7.40 -0.79
N MET A 115 2.27 -8.03 -0.21
CA MET A 115 2.24 -9.43 0.24
C MET A 115 1.11 -9.66 1.26
N GLN A 116 0.81 -8.65 2.08
CA GLN A 116 -0.25 -8.68 3.09
C GLN A 116 -1.65 -8.89 2.51
N ASN A 117 -1.87 -8.63 1.22
CA ASN A 117 -3.16 -8.88 0.56
C ASN A 117 -3.57 -10.36 0.61
N VAL A 118 -2.60 -11.27 0.64
CA VAL A 118 -2.86 -12.71 0.79
C VAL A 118 -3.55 -13.04 2.12
N LEU A 119 -3.35 -12.24 3.15
CA LEU A 119 -3.92 -12.45 4.48
C LEU A 119 -5.44 -12.25 4.51
N GLY A 120 -6.01 -11.49 3.56
CA GLY A 120 -7.45 -11.38 3.42
C GLY A 120 -8.17 -12.72 3.18
N GLY A 121 -7.46 -13.70 2.57
CA GLY A 121 -7.93 -15.07 2.35
C GLY A 121 -7.36 -16.11 3.32
N TRP A 122 -6.64 -15.70 4.37
CA TRP A 122 -5.82 -16.59 5.20
C TRP A 122 -6.58 -17.78 5.78
N LYS A 123 -7.79 -17.55 6.27
CA LYS A 123 -8.65 -18.63 6.81
C LYS A 123 -8.92 -19.72 5.77
N ALA A 124 -9.26 -19.33 4.55
CA ALA A 124 -9.51 -20.29 3.46
C ALA A 124 -8.24 -21.04 3.06
N ILE A 125 -7.10 -20.36 3.05
CA ILE A 125 -5.79 -20.95 2.77
C ILE A 125 -5.46 -22.01 3.82
N VAL A 126 -5.58 -21.68 5.11
CA VAL A 126 -5.22 -22.57 6.20
C VAL A 126 -6.22 -23.71 6.38
N GLU A 127 -7.53 -23.46 6.32
CA GLU A 127 -8.55 -24.47 6.60
C GLU A 127 -8.87 -25.34 5.37
N ARG A 128 -8.91 -24.75 4.17
CA ARG A 128 -9.40 -25.41 2.96
C ARG A 128 -8.31 -25.70 1.91
N GLY A 129 -7.12 -25.13 2.07
CA GLY A 129 -6.06 -25.22 1.08
C GLY A 129 -6.39 -24.51 -0.22
N VAL A 130 -7.09 -23.37 -0.15
CA VAL A 130 -7.52 -22.60 -1.34
C VAL A 130 -7.09 -21.15 -1.21
N TYR A 131 -6.32 -20.70 -2.19
CA TYR A 131 -5.94 -19.31 -2.40
C TYR A 131 -6.71 -18.75 -3.59
N THR A 132 -7.60 -17.80 -3.37
CA THR A 132 -8.47 -17.25 -4.42
C THR A 132 -8.06 -15.86 -4.87
N VAL A 133 -8.12 -15.62 -6.18
CA VAL A 133 -7.92 -14.30 -6.80
C VAL A 133 -9.00 -14.02 -7.85
N PRO A 134 -9.43 -12.76 -8.07
CA PRO A 134 -10.44 -12.41 -9.06
C PRO A 134 -9.87 -12.11 -10.47
N TYR A 135 -8.73 -12.67 -10.79
CA TYR A 135 -8.04 -12.58 -12.08
C TYR A 135 -7.33 -13.91 -12.35
N THR A 136 -6.74 -14.06 -13.56
CA THR A 136 -6.08 -15.32 -13.93
C THR A 136 -4.98 -15.71 -12.94
N VAL A 137 -4.91 -16.99 -12.59
CA VAL A 137 -3.85 -17.54 -11.72
C VAL A 137 -2.46 -17.43 -12.34
N GLU A 138 -2.38 -17.19 -13.64
CA GLU A 138 -1.13 -16.96 -14.37
C GLU A 138 -0.69 -15.49 -14.37
N ALA A 139 -1.49 -14.57 -13.78
CA ALA A 139 -1.09 -13.17 -13.64
C ALA A 139 0.19 -13.04 -12.82
N ARG A 140 1.19 -12.40 -13.42
CA ARG A 140 2.51 -12.20 -12.81
C ARG A 140 2.51 -10.95 -11.95
N MET A 141 2.99 -11.06 -10.71
CA MET A 141 2.99 -9.98 -9.74
C MET A 141 4.34 -9.87 -9.05
N SER A 142 4.85 -8.64 -8.85
CA SER A 142 5.95 -8.35 -7.93
C SER A 142 5.37 -7.83 -6.62
N MET A 143 5.02 -8.73 -5.71
CA MET A 143 4.49 -8.30 -4.42
C MET A 143 5.60 -7.79 -3.51
N VAL A 144 5.35 -6.66 -2.84
CA VAL A 144 6.28 -6.06 -1.87
C VAL A 144 5.77 -6.25 -0.44
N ASP A 145 6.68 -6.48 0.49
CA ASP A 145 6.37 -6.52 1.92
C ASP A 145 6.17 -5.10 2.47
N LEU A 146 5.12 -4.86 3.23
CA LEU A 146 4.89 -3.56 3.88
C LEU A 146 5.99 -3.17 4.88
N ASP A 147 6.71 -4.12 5.47
CA ASP A 147 7.86 -3.81 6.33
C ASP A 147 9.00 -3.19 5.51
N ASP A 148 9.25 -3.70 4.30
CA ASP A 148 10.25 -3.13 3.39
C ASP A 148 9.83 -1.72 2.92
N VAL A 149 8.54 -1.52 2.63
CA VAL A 149 8.00 -0.19 2.29
C VAL A 149 8.16 0.78 3.46
N ALA A 150 7.90 0.32 4.70
CA ALA A 150 8.07 1.15 5.90
C ALA A 150 9.54 1.51 6.14
N GLN A 151 10.47 0.58 5.92
CA GLN A 151 11.91 0.86 5.99
C GLN A 151 12.33 1.87 4.92
N ALA A 152 11.89 1.69 3.66
CA ALA A 152 12.15 2.65 2.59
C ALA A 152 11.60 4.04 2.93
N ALA A 153 10.39 4.11 3.52
CA ALA A 153 9.82 5.37 3.98
C ALA A 153 10.66 6.01 5.11
N ALA A 154 11.16 5.22 6.05
CA ALA A 154 12.05 5.70 7.11
C ALA A 154 13.35 6.27 6.52
N VAL A 155 14.00 5.55 5.60
CA VAL A 155 15.22 6.01 4.92
C VAL A 155 14.99 7.38 4.26
N VAL A 156 13.98 7.53 3.41
CA VAL A 156 13.74 8.77 2.70
C VAL A 156 13.27 9.92 3.60
N LEU A 157 12.73 9.62 4.79
CA LEU A 157 12.33 10.62 5.78
C LEU A 157 13.51 11.11 6.63
N THR A 158 14.52 10.27 6.87
CA THR A 158 15.59 10.57 7.85
C THR A 158 16.95 10.80 7.22
N GLU A 159 17.22 10.23 6.04
CA GLU A 159 18.51 10.35 5.38
C GLU A 159 18.51 11.48 4.33
N PRO A 160 19.67 12.07 4.00
CA PRO A 160 19.79 13.04 2.93
C PRO A 160 19.82 12.37 1.55
N GLY A 161 19.60 13.19 0.48
CA GLY A 161 19.76 12.74 -0.90
C GLY A 161 18.50 12.21 -1.58
N HIS A 162 17.33 12.29 -0.91
CA HIS A 162 16.07 11.74 -1.43
C HIS A 162 15.06 12.79 -1.91
N LEU A 163 15.44 14.08 -1.88
CA LEU A 163 14.53 15.15 -2.32
C LEU A 163 14.38 15.15 -3.84
N SER A 164 13.19 15.49 -4.31
CA SER A 164 12.79 15.51 -5.73
C SER A 164 12.96 14.16 -6.42
N ALA A 165 12.82 13.06 -5.68
CA ALA A 165 12.98 11.71 -6.18
C ALA A 165 11.64 10.94 -6.19
N THR A 166 11.52 10.03 -7.17
CA THR A 166 10.42 9.06 -7.27
C THR A 166 11.02 7.66 -7.28
N TYR A 167 10.56 6.79 -6.41
CA TYR A 167 11.07 5.44 -6.21
C TYR A 167 9.98 4.40 -6.42
N GLU A 168 10.11 3.56 -7.46
CA GLU A 168 9.30 2.35 -7.58
C GLU A 168 9.78 1.30 -6.56
N LEU A 169 8.85 0.78 -5.76
CA LEU A 169 9.14 -0.20 -4.71
C LEU A 169 8.51 -1.55 -5.09
N ALA A 170 9.16 -2.26 -6.02
CA ALA A 170 8.76 -3.60 -6.42
C ALA A 170 9.41 -4.67 -5.53
N GLY A 171 8.66 -5.72 -5.19
CA GLY A 171 9.21 -6.88 -4.50
C GLY A 171 10.21 -7.66 -5.35
N PRO A 172 11.06 -8.51 -4.72
CA PRO A 172 12.21 -9.14 -5.37
C PRO A 172 11.85 -10.26 -6.35
N GLU A 173 10.62 -10.75 -6.31
CA GLU A 173 10.18 -11.90 -7.10
C GLU A 173 8.99 -11.54 -7.99
N VAL A 174 9.00 -12.03 -9.25
CA VAL A 174 7.86 -11.97 -10.15
C VAL A 174 7.18 -13.33 -10.13
N LEU A 175 6.08 -13.46 -9.38
CA LEU A 175 5.39 -14.72 -9.15
C LEU A 175 4.03 -14.75 -9.85
N THR A 176 3.66 -15.90 -10.44
CA THR A 176 2.25 -16.20 -10.75
C THR A 176 1.51 -16.58 -9.48
N GLN A 177 0.17 -16.54 -9.50
CA GLN A 177 -0.63 -16.93 -8.33
C GLN A 177 -0.51 -18.45 -8.06
N THR A 178 -0.26 -19.23 -9.10
CA THR A 178 0.09 -20.66 -8.97
C THR A 178 1.38 -20.84 -8.15
N GLN A 179 2.43 -20.08 -8.47
CA GLN A 179 3.69 -20.11 -7.70
C GLN A 179 3.51 -19.60 -6.26
N VAL A 180 2.65 -18.59 -6.04
CA VAL A 180 2.27 -18.17 -4.68
C VAL A 180 1.65 -19.31 -3.90
N ALA A 181 0.72 -20.07 -4.50
CA ALA A 181 0.09 -21.23 -3.87
C ALA A 181 1.08 -22.38 -3.59
N GLU A 182 2.07 -22.59 -4.46
CA GLU A 182 3.16 -23.56 -4.24
C GLU A 182 4.01 -23.18 -3.02
N ILE A 183 4.38 -21.91 -2.87
CA ILE A 183 5.12 -21.43 -1.70
C ILE A 183 4.27 -21.60 -0.44
N LEU A 184 2.98 -21.24 -0.47
CA LEU A 184 2.05 -21.48 0.62
C LEU A 184 1.97 -22.95 0.99
N SER A 185 1.85 -23.85 0.00
CA SER A 185 1.83 -25.30 0.21
C SER A 185 3.04 -25.81 0.97
N LYS A 186 4.23 -25.35 0.53
CA LYS A 186 5.51 -25.72 1.14
C LYS A 186 5.60 -25.24 2.59
N GLN A 187 5.22 -23.99 2.87
CA GLN A 187 5.31 -23.41 4.21
C GLN A 187 4.29 -24.01 5.17
N LEU A 188 3.06 -24.22 4.72
CA LEU A 188 1.98 -24.82 5.53
C LEU A 188 2.06 -26.35 5.63
N LYS A 189 3.01 -26.99 4.88
CA LYS A 189 3.17 -28.44 4.81
C LYS A 189 1.87 -29.18 4.45
N ARG A 190 1.07 -28.60 3.59
CA ARG A 190 -0.21 -29.12 3.10
C ARG A 190 -0.51 -28.58 1.71
N PRO A 191 -1.27 -29.29 0.87
CA PRO A 191 -1.67 -28.79 -0.44
C PRO A 191 -2.45 -27.46 -0.33
N VAL A 192 -2.01 -26.46 -1.08
CA VAL A 192 -2.74 -25.21 -1.34
C VAL A 192 -2.77 -25.02 -2.85
N ARG A 193 -3.95 -24.75 -3.39
CA ARG A 193 -4.12 -24.46 -4.82
C ARG A 193 -4.60 -23.05 -5.03
N ALA A 194 -4.14 -22.42 -6.10
CA ALA A 194 -4.67 -21.14 -6.55
C ALA A 194 -5.95 -21.38 -7.34
N GLU A 195 -6.97 -20.57 -7.11
CA GLU A 195 -8.23 -20.60 -7.83
C GLU A 195 -8.63 -19.20 -8.28
N GLN A 196 -8.97 -19.06 -9.55
CA GLN A 196 -9.64 -17.86 -10.03
C GLN A 196 -11.12 -17.92 -9.64
N ILE A 197 -11.60 -16.92 -8.92
CA ILE A 197 -13.05 -16.72 -8.70
C ILE A 197 -13.62 -15.77 -9.76
N THR A 198 -14.89 -15.91 -10.08
CA THR A 198 -15.53 -14.99 -11.04
C THR A 198 -15.66 -13.60 -10.44
N ILE A 199 -15.68 -12.58 -11.30
CA ILE A 199 -15.91 -11.19 -10.91
C ILE A 199 -17.22 -11.02 -10.15
N GLU A 200 -18.28 -11.75 -10.56
CA GLU A 200 -19.60 -11.74 -9.90
C GLU A 200 -19.50 -12.29 -8.47
N ALA A 201 -18.81 -13.43 -8.29
CA ALA A 201 -18.63 -14.03 -6.97
C ALA A 201 -17.80 -13.11 -6.05
N TRP A 202 -16.72 -12.50 -6.56
CA TRP A 202 -15.94 -11.52 -5.82
C TRP A 202 -16.79 -10.29 -5.42
N THR A 203 -17.56 -9.76 -6.37
CA THR A 203 -18.42 -8.59 -6.15
C THR A 203 -19.45 -8.85 -5.05
N LEU A 204 -20.08 -10.04 -5.05
CA LEU A 204 -21.01 -10.42 -3.99
C LEU A 204 -20.33 -10.47 -2.62
N GLN A 205 -19.13 -11.04 -2.54
CA GLN A 205 -18.37 -11.10 -1.28
C GLN A 205 -17.96 -9.69 -0.82
N ALA A 206 -17.52 -8.82 -1.72
CA ALA A 206 -17.13 -7.44 -1.41
C ALA A 206 -18.33 -6.64 -0.86
N ARG A 207 -19.51 -6.74 -1.48
CA ARG A 207 -20.73 -6.10 -0.96
C ARG A 207 -21.13 -6.65 0.41
N ALA A 208 -21.06 -7.97 0.59
CA ALA A 208 -21.36 -8.61 1.87
C ALA A 208 -20.41 -8.18 3.00
N SER A 209 -19.16 -7.80 2.67
CA SER A 209 -18.21 -7.23 3.63
C SER A 209 -18.39 -5.73 3.91
N GLY A 210 -19.37 -5.07 3.27
CA GLY A 210 -19.64 -3.64 3.44
C GLY A 210 -18.78 -2.72 2.59
N MET A 211 -18.11 -3.25 1.54
CA MET A 211 -17.34 -2.43 0.60
C MET A 211 -18.28 -1.54 -0.23
N GLY A 212 -17.92 -0.26 -0.39
CA GLY A 212 -18.70 0.71 -1.17
C GLY A 212 -18.60 0.47 -2.68
N GLU A 213 -19.64 0.86 -3.43
CA GLU A 213 -19.68 0.63 -4.89
C GLU A 213 -18.51 1.27 -5.63
N TYR A 214 -18.07 2.46 -5.26
CA TYR A 214 -16.90 3.11 -5.88
C TYR A 214 -15.63 2.26 -5.74
N GLN A 215 -15.39 1.69 -4.54
CA GLN A 215 -14.25 0.81 -4.31
C GLN A 215 -14.37 -0.47 -5.15
N ILE A 216 -15.57 -1.06 -5.20
CA ILE A 216 -15.84 -2.26 -6.01
C ILE A 216 -15.53 -1.99 -7.48
N GLU A 217 -16.15 -0.97 -8.09
CA GLU A 217 -15.94 -0.63 -9.49
C GLU A 217 -14.46 -0.33 -9.81
N THR A 218 -13.78 0.37 -8.91
CA THR A 218 -12.37 0.70 -9.07
C THR A 218 -11.48 -0.53 -9.01
N LEU A 219 -11.74 -1.44 -8.08
CA LEU A 219 -10.99 -2.70 -7.96
C LEU A 219 -11.29 -3.64 -9.13
N LEU A 220 -12.51 -3.67 -9.66
CA LEU A 220 -12.83 -4.46 -10.86
C LEU A 220 -11.99 -4.02 -12.07
N LYS A 221 -11.83 -2.71 -12.28
CA LYS A 221 -10.94 -2.21 -13.34
C LYS A 221 -9.49 -2.65 -13.14
N MET A 222 -9.00 -2.62 -11.90
CA MET A 222 -7.67 -3.12 -11.57
C MET A 222 -7.54 -4.62 -11.83
N PHE A 223 -8.54 -5.45 -11.45
CA PHE A 223 -8.51 -6.90 -11.71
C PHE A 223 -8.50 -7.21 -13.19
N HIS A 224 -9.29 -6.52 -14.00
CA HIS A 224 -9.27 -6.64 -15.45
C HIS A 224 -7.90 -6.24 -16.06
N TYR A 225 -7.24 -5.25 -15.46
CA TYR A 225 -5.89 -4.88 -15.88
C TYR A 225 -4.89 -5.97 -15.52
N TYR A 226 -4.93 -6.50 -14.29
CA TYR A 226 -4.05 -7.57 -13.84
C TYR A 226 -4.24 -8.87 -14.61
N ASP A 227 -5.48 -9.18 -14.99
CA ASP A 227 -5.81 -10.35 -15.80
C ASP A 227 -5.10 -10.34 -17.16
N ARG A 228 -4.96 -9.18 -17.77
CA ARG A 228 -4.35 -9.00 -19.10
C ARG A 228 -2.85 -8.76 -19.07
N ASN A 229 -2.37 -7.99 -18.10
CA ASN A 229 -1.03 -7.43 -18.14
C ASN A 229 -0.16 -7.92 -16.97
N GLY A 230 -0.75 -8.49 -15.91
CA GLY A 230 -0.05 -8.66 -14.64
C GLY A 230 0.25 -7.31 -13.97
N PHE A 231 1.09 -7.34 -12.92
CA PHE A 231 1.54 -6.12 -12.24
C PHE A 231 2.90 -6.35 -11.58
N TRP A 232 3.96 -6.02 -12.28
CA TRP A 232 5.33 -6.32 -11.85
C TRP A 232 6.29 -5.21 -12.26
N GLY A 233 7.38 -5.07 -11.51
CA GLY A 233 8.42 -4.06 -11.68
C GLY A 233 9.80 -4.59 -11.36
N ASN A 234 10.79 -3.69 -11.35
CA ASN A 234 12.18 -4.01 -11.07
C ASN A 234 12.50 -3.75 -9.59
N PRO A 235 13.02 -4.75 -8.84
CA PRO A 235 13.33 -4.60 -7.43
C PRO A 235 14.59 -3.76 -7.14
N HIS A 236 15.37 -3.39 -8.15
CA HIS A 236 16.67 -2.73 -7.97
C HIS A 236 16.59 -1.43 -7.16
N THR A 237 15.56 -0.62 -7.41
CA THR A 237 15.33 0.64 -6.68
C THR A 237 15.12 0.39 -5.18
N LEU A 238 14.24 -0.56 -4.84
CA LEU A 238 14.00 -0.92 -3.45
C LEU A 238 15.23 -1.53 -2.79
N THR A 239 15.94 -2.44 -3.49
CA THR A 239 17.20 -3.01 -3.02
C THR A 239 18.24 -1.92 -2.68
N SER A 240 18.36 -0.91 -3.53
CA SER A 240 19.29 0.21 -3.32
C SER A 240 18.89 1.07 -2.12
N LEU A 241 17.60 1.35 -1.93
CA LEU A 241 17.11 2.09 -0.77
C LEU A 241 17.32 1.35 0.56
N LEU A 242 17.08 0.04 0.56
CA LEU A 242 17.23 -0.78 1.77
C LEU A 242 18.69 -1.14 2.08
N GLY A 243 19.60 -1.06 1.11
CA GLY A 243 20.95 -1.56 1.23
C GLY A 243 21.05 -3.09 1.34
N CYS A 244 19.96 -3.81 1.12
CA CYS A 244 19.88 -5.27 1.16
C CYS A 244 18.76 -5.79 0.23
N GLU A 245 18.75 -7.11 -0.03
CA GLU A 245 17.69 -7.74 -0.81
C GLU A 245 16.33 -7.59 -0.09
N PRO A 246 15.27 -7.12 -0.77
CA PRO A 246 13.93 -7.02 -0.21
C PRO A 246 13.38 -8.39 0.22
N THR A 247 12.40 -8.40 1.07
CA THR A 247 11.79 -9.61 1.63
C THR A 247 11.15 -10.47 0.53
N LYS A 248 11.59 -11.74 0.42
CA LYS A 248 10.96 -12.74 -0.44
C LYS A 248 9.64 -13.21 0.14
N PHE A 249 8.70 -13.63 -0.72
CA PHE A 249 7.38 -14.07 -0.31
C PHE A 249 7.43 -15.25 0.67
N GLU A 250 8.36 -16.19 0.48
CA GLU A 250 8.57 -17.29 1.41
C GLU A 250 8.93 -16.81 2.83
N ARG A 251 9.80 -15.80 2.96
CA ARG A 251 10.20 -15.22 4.25
C ARG A 251 9.03 -14.51 4.93
N PHE A 252 8.24 -13.77 4.15
CA PHE A 252 7.01 -13.12 4.63
C PHE A 252 6.05 -14.16 5.24
N ILE A 253 5.76 -15.26 4.54
CA ILE A 253 4.87 -16.31 5.05
C ILE A 253 5.42 -16.97 6.32
N LYS A 254 6.71 -17.27 6.39
CA LYS A 254 7.34 -17.82 7.62
C LYS A 254 7.15 -16.91 8.82
N ARG A 255 7.34 -15.60 8.65
CA ARG A 255 7.12 -14.59 9.70
C ARG A 255 5.65 -14.55 10.14
N THR A 256 4.73 -14.53 9.20
CA THR A 256 3.28 -14.52 9.45
C THR A 256 2.84 -15.73 10.27
N MET A 257 3.30 -16.93 9.91
CA MET A 257 2.99 -18.17 10.66
C MET A 257 3.50 -18.10 12.10
N GLY A 258 4.71 -17.56 12.32
CA GLY A 258 5.26 -17.39 13.67
C GLY A 258 4.46 -16.43 14.55
N GLN A 259 3.80 -15.43 13.95
CA GLN A 259 2.94 -14.49 14.66
C GLN A 259 1.57 -15.11 15.03
N VAL A 260 0.99 -15.91 14.13
CA VAL A 260 -0.31 -16.58 14.35
C VAL A 260 -0.23 -17.70 15.40
N THR A 261 0.93 -18.31 15.61
CA THR A 261 1.13 -19.36 16.63
C THR A 261 1.39 -18.80 18.03
N ASN A 262 1.67 -17.51 18.17
CA ASN A 262 2.02 -16.84 19.42
C ASN A 262 0.93 -15.87 19.94
N GLY A 263 -0.20 -15.74 19.27
CA GLY A 263 -1.36 -14.92 19.64
C GLY A 263 -2.62 -15.78 19.77
#